data_3f34cdc80c6e1f039698a058697f492a
#
_entry.id   3f34cdc80c6e1f039698a058697f492a
#
_cell.length_a   1.000
_cell.length_b   1.000
_cell.length_c   1.000
_cell.angle_alpha   90.00
_cell.angle_beta   90.00
_cell.angle_gamma   90.00
#
_symmetry.space_group_name_H-M   'P 1'
#
loop_
_entity.id
_entity.type
_entity.pdbx_description
1 polymer ?
#
loop_
_entity_poly.entity_id
_entity_poly.type
_entity_poly.pdbx_seq_one_letter_code
_entity_poly.pdbx_strand_id
1 'polypeptide(L)'
;MAEHICGDEQTFVKKMNERAEKLGMKNTHFVNCNGLDADGHLTTARDIALMSRELITKYPEVHKYTKIWQENITHETKKGTSKFGLTNTNKFIRQYPYATGLKTGSTGKAKFCLSATAEKDKVNLIAVVMASPNAKQRVKDAVTLMNYGFGKCRKYEDEAPIKINEVQVKRGQEEAVDIQAEKKFKYIDSSGSDLSNIKKKVKMKENISAPIKKGE
;
A
#
# COMPACT_ATOMS: atom_id res chain seq x y z
N MET A 1 11.32 3.39 20.49
CA MET A 1 10.41 2.43 19.77
C MET A 1 11.15 1.11 19.50
N ALA A 2 12.30 1.09 18.82
CA ALA A 2 13.05 -0.14 18.53
C ALA A 2 13.39 -0.92 19.80
N GLU A 3 14.01 -0.28 20.77
CA GLU A 3 14.31 -0.84 22.09
C GLU A 3 13.07 -1.33 22.84
N HIS A 4 11.98 -0.57 22.79
CA HIS A 4 10.72 -0.96 23.43
C HIS A 4 10.12 -2.25 22.84
N ILE A 5 10.24 -2.43 21.51
CA ILE A 5 9.64 -3.58 20.81
C ILE A 5 10.54 -4.82 20.86
N CYS A 6 11.87 -4.64 20.84
CA CYS A 6 12.84 -5.71 20.63
C CYS A 6 13.91 -5.83 21.71
N GLY A 7 13.90 -4.93 22.72
CA GLY A 7 14.94 -4.87 23.76
C GLY A 7 16.16 -4.05 23.35
N ASP A 8 16.55 -4.09 22.08
CA ASP A 8 17.69 -3.33 21.53
C ASP A 8 17.49 -2.96 20.06
N GLU A 9 18.27 -2.01 19.55
CA GLU A 9 18.21 -1.54 18.17
C GLU A 9 18.66 -2.60 17.17
N GLN A 10 19.69 -3.38 17.46
CA GLN A 10 20.24 -4.35 16.52
C GLN A 10 19.24 -5.46 16.22
N THR A 11 18.57 -5.98 17.25
CA THR A 11 17.49 -6.95 17.10
C THR A 11 16.32 -6.38 16.27
N PHE A 12 16.00 -5.11 16.45
CA PHE A 12 14.96 -4.46 15.63
C PHE A 12 15.39 -4.33 14.17
N VAL A 13 16.62 -3.89 13.89
CA VAL A 13 17.18 -3.77 12.54
C VAL A 13 17.22 -5.13 11.85
N LYS A 14 17.58 -6.20 12.56
CA LYS A 14 17.51 -7.57 12.04
C LYS A 14 16.11 -7.91 11.59
N LYS A 15 15.08 -7.63 12.40
CA LYS A 15 13.67 -7.83 12.02
C LYS A 15 13.24 -6.96 10.82
N MET A 16 13.76 -5.73 10.71
CA MET A 16 13.52 -4.88 9.53
C MET A 16 14.04 -5.55 8.26
N ASN A 17 15.26 -6.09 8.28
CA ASN A 17 15.87 -6.80 7.15
C ASN A 17 15.13 -8.10 6.81
N GLU A 18 14.78 -8.92 7.80
CA GLU A 18 13.95 -10.12 7.60
C GLU A 18 12.59 -9.79 6.98
N ARG A 19 12.00 -8.65 7.38
CA ARG A 19 10.74 -8.19 6.79
C ARG A 19 10.92 -7.71 5.36
N ALA A 20 11.99 -6.99 5.07
CA ALA A 20 12.34 -6.55 3.72
C ALA A 20 12.48 -7.76 2.77
N GLU A 21 13.19 -8.79 3.20
CA GLU A 21 13.34 -10.04 2.44
C GLU A 21 11.99 -10.71 2.15
N LYS A 22 11.14 -10.87 3.19
CA LYS A 22 9.77 -11.43 3.05
C LYS A 22 8.88 -10.63 2.11
N LEU A 23 9.11 -9.33 1.95
CA LEU A 23 8.41 -8.45 1.02
C LEU A 23 9.01 -8.46 -0.38
N GLY A 24 10.12 -9.14 -0.60
CA GLY A 24 10.84 -9.19 -1.87
C GLY A 24 11.61 -7.91 -2.19
N MET A 25 12.02 -7.15 -1.17
CA MET A 25 12.83 -5.93 -1.28
C MET A 25 14.31 -6.30 -1.47
N LYS A 26 14.64 -6.77 -2.67
CA LYS A 26 15.94 -7.41 -2.98
C LYS A 26 17.15 -6.46 -2.94
N ASN A 27 16.91 -5.15 -2.99
CA ASN A 27 17.96 -4.14 -3.03
C ASN A 27 17.88 -3.20 -1.81
N THR A 28 17.39 -3.73 -0.69
CA THR A 28 17.26 -2.99 0.57
C THR A 28 18.05 -3.67 1.66
N HIS A 29 18.85 -2.88 2.37
CA HIS A 29 19.53 -3.28 3.58
C HIS A 29 19.46 -2.15 4.60
N PHE A 30 18.90 -2.43 5.75
CA PHE A 30 18.82 -1.51 6.87
C PHE A 30 20.00 -1.72 7.82
N VAL A 31 20.70 -0.64 8.19
CA VAL A 31 21.82 -0.64 9.14
C VAL A 31 21.38 -0.01 10.47
N ASN A 32 20.40 0.88 10.44
CA ASN A 32 19.82 1.51 11.63
C ASN A 32 18.29 1.62 11.47
N CYS A 33 17.60 1.91 12.58
CA CYS A 33 16.13 2.03 12.60
C CYS A 33 15.63 3.46 12.35
N ASN A 34 16.49 4.46 12.31
CA ASN A 34 16.12 5.87 12.24
C ASN A 34 16.28 6.49 10.84
N GLY A 35 17.02 5.83 9.93
CA GLY A 35 17.22 6.26 8.55
C GLY A 35 18.32 7.31 8.36
N LEU A 36 19.23 7.46 9.31
CA LEU A 36 20.43 8.30 9.13
C LEU A 36 21.41 7.62 8.18
N ASP A 37 22.22 8.45 7.50
CA ASP A 37 23.25 7.97 6.58
C ASP A 37 24.24 7.04 7.28
N ALA A 38 24.38 5.83 6.77
CA ALA A 38 25.34 4.84 7.19
C ALA A 38 25.79 4.02 5.99
N ASP A 39 27.03 3.50 6.02
CA ASP A 39 27.53 2.68 4.94
C ASP A 39 26.73 1.37 4.88
N GLY A 40 26.28 0.99 3.68
CA GLY A 40 25.43 -0.16 3.48
C GLY A 40 23.94 0.05 3.77
N HIS A 41 23.50 1.23 4.24
CA HIS A 41 22.10 1.56 4.43
C HIS A 41 21.48 1.97 3.09
N LEU A 42 20.94 1.01 2.35
CA LEU A 42 20.53 1.17 0.96
C LEU A 42 19.10 0.72 0.73
N THR A 43 18.44 1.35 -0.24
CA THR A 43 17.13 0.93 -0.75
C THR A 43 16.91 1.42 -2.19
N THR A 44 15.80 1.03 -2.78
CA THR A 44 15.35 1.50 -4.11
C THR A 44 13.93 2.04 -4.06
N ALA A 45 13.55 2.83 -5.07
CA ALA A 45 12.17 3.32 -5.18
C ALA A 45 11.16 2.15 -5.29
N ARG A 46 11.54 1.06 -5.99
CA ARG A 46 10.72 -0.15 -6.10
C ARG A 46 10.49 -0.80 -4.73
N ASP A 47 11.54 -0.97 -3.95
CA ASP A 47 11.47 -1.62 -2.65
C ASP A 47 10.66 -0.80 -1.65
N ILE A 48 10.83 0.53 -1.66
CA ILE A 48 9.99 1.42 -0.85
C ILE A 48 8.52 1.34 -1.29
N ALA A 49 8.23 1.21 -2.59
CA ALA A 49 6.86 1.02 -3.07
C ALA A 49 6.26 -0.32 -2.58
N LEU A 50 7.04 -1.41 -2.55
CA LEU A 50 6.61 -2.70 -2.01
C LEU A 50 6.25 -2.59 -0.52
N MET A 51 7.12 -1.98 0.28
CA MET A 51 6.88 -1.75 1.70
C MET A 51 5.65 -0.87 1.93
N SER A 52 5.53 0.22 1.16
CA SER A 52 4.40 1.13 1.26
C SER A 52 3.09 0.44 0.91
N ARG A 53 3.09 -0.42 -0.13
CA ARG A 53 1.92 -1.21 -0.51
C ARG A 53 1.49 -2.16 0.61
N GLU A 54 2.43 -2.87 1.20
CA GLU A 54 2.16 -3.75 2.35
C GLU A 54 1.51 -2.98 3.50
N LEU A 55 2.08 -1.83 3.85
CA LEU A 55 1.58 -0.98 4.92
C LEU A 55 0.14 -0.53 4.67
N ILE A 56 -0.14 0.09 3.52
CA ILE A 56 -1.47 0.65 3.26
C ILE A 56 -2.55 -0.40 2.97
N THR A 57 -2.16 -1.61 2.55
CA THR A 57 -3.12 -2.69 2.29
C THR A 57 -3.46 -3.50 3.53
N LYS A 58 -2.49 -3.73 4.42
CA LYS A 58 -2.71 -4.49 5.66
C LYS A 58 -3.13 -3.63 6.84
N TYR A 59 -2.71 -2.37 6.83
CA TYR A 59 -2.97 -1.43 7.92
C TYR A 59 -3.52 -0.10 7.38
N PRO A 60 -4.71 -0.11 6.73
CA PRO A 60 -5.26 1.07 6.06
C PRO A 60 -5.54 2.22 7.04
N GLU A 61 -5.67 1.94 8.33
CA GLU A 61 -5.79 2.93 9.40
C GLU A 61 -4.60 3.90 9.48
N VAL A 62 -3.46 3.57 8.89
CA VAL A 62 -2.29 4.47 8.81
C VAL A 62 -2.66 5.82 8.17
N HIS A 63 -3.62 5.80 7.24
CA HIS A 63 -4.08 7.03 6.58
C HIS A 63 -4.77 8.02 7.52
N LYS A 64 -5.29 7.56 8.67
CA LYS A 64 -5.83 8.46 9.70
C LYS A 64 -4.77 9.41 10.24
N TYR A 65 -3.52 8.94 10.33
CA TYR A 65 -2.38 9.70 10.85
C TYR A 65 -1.64 10.45 9.74
N THR A 66 -1.42 9.82 8.59
CA THR A 66 -0.61 10.40 7.52
C THR A 66 -1.27 11.58 6.82
N LYS A 67 -2.59 11.75 6.97
CA LYS A 67 -3.36 12.90 6.48
C LYS A 67 -3.38 14.10 7.43
N ILE A 68 -2.98 13.94 8.68
CA ILE A 68 -2.96 15.05 9.64
C ILE A 68 -1.92 16.07 9.20
N TRP A 69 -2.36 17.31 8.99
CA TRP A 69 -1.47 18.41 8.64
C TRP A 69 -0.86 19.07 9.87
N GLN A 70 -1.70 19.37 10.85
CA GLN A 70 -1.29 20.00 12.11
C GLN A 70 -2.04 19.37 13.27
N GLU A 71 -1.36 19.19 14.37
CA GLU A 71 -1.94 18.69 15.61
C GLU A 71 -1.21 19.31 16.80
N ASN A 72 -1.96 19.63 17.86
CA ASN A 72 -1.39 20.11 19.11
C ASN A 72 -1.33 18.95 20.10
N ILE A 73 -0.16 18.72 20.65
CA ILE A 73 0.02 17.80 21.78
C ILE A 73 0.20 18.58 23.07
N THR A 74 -0.33 18.03 24.16
CA THR A 74 -0.09 18.57 25.49
C THR A 74 1.22 17.96 26.01
N HIS A 75 2.18 18.82 26.30
CA HIS A 75 3.47 18.44 26.86
C HIS A 75 3.46 18.77 28.36
N GLU A 76 3.45 17.73 29.17
CA GLU A 76 3.49 17.84 30.62
C GLU A 76 4.91 17.61 31.12
N THR A 77 5.42 18.54 31.89
CA THR A 77 6.75 18.48 32.51
C THR A 77 6.66 18.80 33.99
N LYS A 78 7.73 18.58 34.75
CA LYS A 78 7.82 19.02 36.17
C LYS A 78 7.69 20.55 36.33
N LYS A 79 7.85 21.32 35.24
CA LYS A 79 7.74 22.81 35.22
C LYS A 79 6.34 23.29 34.83
N GLY A 80 5.40 22.38 34.51
CA GLY A 80 4.04 22.71 34.10
C GLY A 80 3.66 22.13 32.74
N THR A 81 2.46 22.47 32.32
CA THR A 81 1.82 21.98 31.08
C THR A 81 1.91 23.04 29.98
N SER A 82 2.32 22.65 28.78
CA SER A 82 2.34 23.50 27.60
C SER A 82 1.74 22.79 26.39
N LYS A 83 1.16 23.57 25.45
CA LYS A 83 0.73 23.03 24.15
C LYS A 83 1.88 23.14 23.15
N PHE A 84 2.16 22.06 22.47
CA PHE A 84 3.18 22.00 21.43
C PHE A 84 2.53 21.64 20.08
N GLY A 85 2.65 22.55 19.10
CA GLY A 85 2.11 22.35 17.75
C GLY A 85 3.04 21.54 16.88
N LEU A 86 2.54 20.45 16.34
CA LEU A 86 3.22 19.63 15.33
C LEU A 86 2.68 19.95 13.95
N THR A 87 3.57 20.11 12.97
CA THR A 87 3.20 20.33 11.56
C THR A 87 3.84 19.22 10.71
N ASN A 88 3.03 18.59 9.86
CA ASN A 88 3.50 17.56 8.96
C ASN A 88 4.48 18.10 7.92
N THR A 89 5.61 17.44 7.75
CA THR A 89 6.62 17.79 6.75
C THR A 89 6.21 17.39 5.33
N ASN A 90 5.20 16.54 5.19
CA ASN A 90 4.71 16.06 3.91
C ASN A 90 3.74 17.07 3.25
N LYS A 91 4.30 18.08 2.59
CA LYS A 91 3.50 19.11 1.88
C LYS A 91 2.64 18.55 0.74
N PHE A 92 2.91 17.34 0.27
CA PHE A 92 2.11 16.67 -0.76
C PHE A 92 0.64 16.52 -0.34
N ILE A 93 0.36 16.25 0.95
CA ILE A 93 -1.02 16.10 1.46
C ILE A 93 -1.85 17.40 1.40
N ARG A 94 -1.18 18.56 1.28
CA ARG A 94 -1.85 19.87 1.11
C ARG A 94 -1.93 20.29 -0.35
N GLN A 95 -1.03 19.80 -1.20
CA GLN A 95 -0.89 20.26 -2.59
C GLN A 95 -1.57 19.34 -3.60
N TYR A 96 -1.93 18.12 -3.18
CA TYR A 96 -2.59 17.15 -4.05
C TYR A 96 -3.93 16.72 -3.46
N PRO A 97 -5.07 16.99 -4.13
CA PRO A 97 -6.40 16.80 -3.54
C PRO A 97 -6.74 15.34 -3.20
N TYR A 98 -6.11 14.39 -3.87
CA TYR A 98 -6.33 12.96 -3.67
C TYR A 98 -5.31 12.31 -2.72
N ALA A 99 -4.40 13.11 -2.12
CA ALA A 99 -3.34 12.59 -1.28
C ALA A 99 -3.87 11.88 -0.03
N THR A 100 -3.30 10.71 0.26
CA THR A 100 -3.57 9.92 1.46
C THR A 100 -2.35 9.78 2.38
N GLY A 101 -1.17 10.21 1.95
CA GLY A 101 0.08 10.18 2.73
C GLY A 101 1.29 10.13 1.81
N LEU A 102 2.38 9.48 2.15
CA LEU A 102 2.66 8.60 3.28
C LEU A 102 3.79 9.15 4.16
N LYS A 103 5.06 9.07 3.67
CA LYS A 103 6.25 9.43 4.48
C LYS A 103 7.30 10.18 3.66
N THR A 104 7.83 11.24 4.26
CA THR A 104 8.99 11.98 3.75
C THR A 104 10.26 11.58 4.48
N GLY A 105 11.40 11.74 3.83
CA GLY A 105 12.71 11.64 4.45
C GLY A 105 13.70 12.58 3.76
N SER A 106 14.76 12.97 4.46
CA SER A 106 15.88 13.69 3.86
C SER A 106 17.14 13.50 4.70
N THR A 107 18.25 13.26 4.02
CA THR A 107 19.60 13.20 4.60
C THR A 107 20.58 13.86 3.65
N GLY A 108 21.83 14.01 4.05
CA GLY A 108 22.88 14.55 3.20
C GLY A 108 23.11 13.72 1.94
N LYS A 109 23.18 12.39 2.07
CA LYS A 109 23.39 11.46 0.96
C LYS A 109 22.10 11.18 0.16
N ALA A 110 20.99 10.86 0.84
CA ALA A 110 19.73 10.51 0.19
C ALA A 110 18.96 11.69 -0.39
N LYS A 111 19.33 12.93 -0.05
CA LYS A 111 18.62 14.16 -0.42
C LYS A 111 17.13 14.08 -0.02
N PHE A 112 16.22 14.63 -0.82
CA PHE A 112 14.80 14.69 -0.48
C PHE A 112 14.02 13.52 -1.09
N CYS A 113 13.47 12.66 -0.23
CA CYS A 113 12.73 11.48 -0.62
C CYS A 113 11.26 11.56 -0.15
N LEU A 114 10.37 10.91 -0.88
CA LEU A 114 8.94 10.81 -0.58
C LEU A 114 8.37 9.49 -1.10
N SER A 115 7.75 8.74 -0.22
CA SER A 115 6.74 7.76 -0.60
C SER A 115 5.39 8.48 -0.51
N ALA A 116 4.77 8.76 -1.65
CA ALA A 116 3.46 9.39 -1.75
C ALA A 116 2.39 8.33 -2.01
N THR A 117 1.22 8.51 -1.37
CA THR A 117 0.03 7.70 -1.63
C THR A 117 -1.15 8.60 -1.93
N ALA A 118 -1.99 8.17 -2.86
CA ALA A 118 -3.20 8.89 -3.24
C ALA A 118 -4.30 7.93 -3.67
N GLU A 119 -5.55 8.33 -3.47
CA GLU A 119 -6.73 7.59 -3.90
C GLU A 119 -7.65 8.47 -4.73
N LYS A 120 -8.00 8.00 -5.92
CA LYS A 120 -8.96 8.63 -6.82
C LYS A 120 -9.76 7.54 -7.53
N ASP A 121 -11.08 7.71 -7.62
CA ASP A 121 -12.00 6.80 -8.33
C ASP A 121 -11.81 5.33 -7.91
N LYS A 122 -11.64 5.08 -6.61
CA LYS A 122 -11.37 3.75 -6.01
C LYS A 122 -10.05 3.10 -6.49
N VAL A 123 -9.16 3.86 -7.15
CA VAL A 123 -7.80 3.44 -7.48
C VAL A 123 -6.84 4.03 -6.45
N ASN A 124 -6.04 3.19 -5.82
CA ASN A 124 -4.97 3.62 -4.93
C ASN A 124 -3.63 3.53 -5.67
N LEU A 125 -2.88 4.62 -5.66
CA LEU A 125 -1.55 4.69 -6.26
C LEU A 125 -0.48 5.02 -5.23
N ILE A 126 0.72 4.51 -5.49
CA ILE A 126 1.94 4.82 -4.75
C ILE A 126 2.94 5.38 -5.75
N ALA A 127 3.50 6.55 -5.44
CA ALA A 127 4.62 7.13 -6.16
C ALA A 127 5.80 7.33 -5.22
N VAL A 128 6.97 6.81 -5.59
CA VAL A 128 8.19 6.96 -4.79
C VAL A 128 9.16 7.84 -5.53
N VAL A 129 9.53 8.95 -4.90
CA VAL A 129 10.52 9.91 -5.37
C VAL A 129 11.72 9.83 -4.45
N MET A 130 12.91 9.70 -5.04
CA MET A 130 14.16 9.62 -4.30
C MET A 130 15.17 10.63 -4.87
N ALA A 131 16.07 11.09 -4.01
CA ALA A 131 17.18 11.96 -4.35
C ALA A 131 16.80 13.29 -5.06
N SER A 132 15.59 13.81 -4.80
CA SER A 132 15.19 15.13 -5.30
C SER A 132 16.12 16.23 -4.73
N PRO A 133 16.44 17.28 -5.50
CA PRO A 133 17.36 18.32 -5.07
C PRO A 133 16.81 19.17 -3.91
N ASN A 134 15.51 19.27 -3.77
CA ASN A 134 14.85 20.01 -2.70
C ASN A 134 13.42 19.52 -2.42
N ALA A 135 12.85 19.99 -1.30
CA ALA A 135 11.53 19.59 -0.86
C ALA A 135 10.39 20.00 -1.84
N LYS A 136 10.53 21.12 -2.56
CA LYS A 136 9.53 21.60 -3.53
C LYS A 136 9.52 20.71 -4.76
N GLN A 137 10.70 20.38 -5.29
CA GLN A 137 10.82 19.50 -6.46
C GLN A 137 10.29 18.10 -6.15
N ARG A 138 10.62 17.53 -4.98
CA ARG A 138 10.09 16.25 -4.51
C ARG A 138 8.57 16.15 -4.59
N VAL A 139 7.86 17.21 -4.17
CA VAL A 139 6.39 17.23 -4.22
C VAL A 139 5.90 17.36 -5.66
N LYS A 140 6.53 18.22 -6.47
CA LYS A 140 6.19 18.39 -7.89
C LYS A 140 6.33 17.07 -8.66
N ASP A 141 7.43 16.34 -8.43
CA ASP A 141 7.67 15.04 -9.07
C ASP A 141 6.60 14.01 -8.67
N ALA A 142 6.25 13.95 -7.37
CA ALA A 142 5.19 13.08 -6.88
C ALA A 142 3.83 13.40 -7.51
N VAL A 143 3.47 14.68 -7.63
CA VAL A 143 2.23 15.12 -8.29
C VAL A 143 2.22 14.70 -9.78
N THR A 144 3.34 14.89 -10.47
CA THR A 144 3.47 14.50 -11.88
C THR A 144 3.28 12.98 -12.07
N LEU A 145 3.92 12.17 -11.21
CA LEU A 145 3.78 10.71 -11.24
C LEU A 145 2.34 10.27 -10.94
N MET A 146 1.69 10.90 -9.95
CA MET A 146 0.29 10.60 -9.61
C MET A 146 -0.66 10.94 -10.75
N ASN A 147 -0.52 12.11 -11.37
CA ASN A 147 -1.34 12.52 -12.51
C ASN A 147 -1.15 11.57 -13.70
N TYR A 148 0.09 11.16 -13.98
CA TYR A 148 0.38 10.16 -15.00
C TYR A 148 -0.29 8.83 -14.67
N GLY A 149 -0.14 8.33 -13.44
CA GLY A 149 -0.73 7.06 -13.00
C GLY A 149 -2.26 7.07 -13.08
N PHE A 150 -2.91 8.09 -12.55
CA PHE A 150 -4.37 8.22 -12.64
C PHE A 150 -4.87 8.48 -14.06
N GLY A 151 -4.05 9.07 -14.92
CA GLY A 151 -4.35 9.20 -16.34
C GLY A 151 -4.36 7.86 -17.10
N LYS A 152 -3.56 6.89 -16.63
CA LYS A 152 -3.41 5.57 -17.25
C LYS A 152 -4.25 4.48 -16.60
N CYS A 153 -4.39 4.50 -15.27
CA CYS A 153 -5.06 3.44 -14.54
C CYS A 153 -6.57 3.58 -14.58
N ARG A 154 -7.25 2.48 -14.87
CA ARG A 154 -8.70 2.33 -14.79
C ARG A 154 -9.03 1.12 -13.93
N LYS A 155 -10.03 1.23 -13.07
CA LYS A 155 -10.50 0.11 -12.28
C LYS A 155 -11.78 -0.46 -12.90
N TYR A 156 -11.76 -1.74 -13.14
CA TYR A 156 -12.96 -2.53 -13.39
C TYR A 156 -13.35 -3.24 -12.09
N GLU A 157 -14.61 -3.16 -11.72
CA GLU A 157 -15.19 -3.95 -10.64
C GLU A 157 -16.47 -4.61 -11.18
N ASP A 158 -16.52 -5.92 -11.09
CA ASP A 158 -17.67 -6.67 -11.57
C ASP A 158 -18.86 -6.47 -10.64
N GLU A 159 -19.85 -5.70 -11.08
CA GLU A 159 -21.08 -5.44 -10.33
C GLU A 159 -22.19 -6.46 -10.64
N ALA A 160 -22.07 -7.19 -11.74
CA ALA A 160 -23.01 -8.21 -12.15
C ALA A 160 -22.39 -9.61 -11.99
N PRO A 161 -22.62 -10.31 -10.87
CA PRO A 161 -22.14 -11.67 -10.72
C PRO A 161 -22.72 -12.54 -11.82
N ILE A 162 -21.88 -13.41 -12.38
CA ILE A 162 -22.37 -14.41 -13.34
C ILE A 162 -23.33 -15.31 -12.56
N LYS A 163 -24.56 -15.41 -13.03
CA LYS A 163 -25.48 -16.44 -12.56
C LYS A 163 -24.95 -17.78 -13.08
N ILE A 164 -24.43 -18.58 -12.19
CA ILE A 164 -24.03 -19.95 -12.48
C ILE A 164 -25.22 -20.82 -12.05
N ASN A 165 -25.72 -21.62 -12.97
CA ASN A 165 -26.76 -22.57 -12.66
C ASN A 165 -26.20 -23.65 -11.72
N GLU A 166 -27.08 -24.41 -11.08
CA GLU A 166 -26.73 -25.57 -10.27
C GLU A 166 -25.73 -26.49 -10.97
N VAL A 167 -24.82 -27.03 -10.22
CA VAL A 167 -23.83 -27.99 -10.72
C VAL A 167 -24.14 -29.37 -10.20
N GLN A 168 -24.22 -30.34 -11.12
CA GLN A 168 -24.46 -31.74 -10.80
C GLN A 168 -23.29 -32.32 -10.01
N VAL A 169 -23.58 -33.01 -8.91
CA VAL A 169 -22.62 -33.63 -8.00
C VAL A 169 -22.85 -35.12 -7.93
N LYS A 170 -21.83 -35.89 -8.30
CA LYS A 170 -21.88 -37.36 -8.18
C LYS A 170 -21.64 -37.81 -6.74
N ARG A 171 -22.33 -38.78 -6.25
CA ARG A 171 -22.19 -39.40 -4.92
C ARG A 171 -22.43 -38.44 -3.76
N GLY A 172 -23.16 -37.35 -3.96
CA GLY A 172 -23.61 -36.44 -2.92
C GLY A 172 -24.94 -36.86 -2.30
N GLN A 173 -25.30 -36.26 -1.18
CA GLN A 173 -26.67 -36.38 -0.62
C GLN A 173 -27.66 -35.59 -1.48
N GLU A 174 -27.17 -34.49 -2.10
CA GLU A 174 -27.90 -33.68 -3.07
C GLU A 174 -27.34 -33.96 -4.48
N GLU A 175 -28.22 -34.02 -5.47
CA GLU A 175 -27.82 -34.24 -6.88
C GLU A 175 -27.19 -33.01 -7.52
N ALA A 176 -27.46 -31.83 -7.00
CA ALA A 176 -26.93 -30.59 -7.47
C ALA A 176 -26.64 -29.60 -6.32
N VAL A 177 -25.73 -28.67 -6.51
CA VAL A 177 -25.37 -27.64 -5.55
C VAL A 177 -25.33 -26.28 -6.23
N ASP A 178 -25.75 -25.24 -5.47
CA ASP A 178 -25.61 -23.87 -5.89
C ASP A 178 -24.16 -23.40 -5.79
N ILE A 179 -23.71 -22.68 -6.81
CA ILE A 179 -22.38 -22.08 -6.83
C ILE A 179 -22.49 -20.57 -6.71
N GLN A 180 -21.70 -20.00 -5.83
CA GLN A 180 -21.56 -18.57 -5.68
C GLN A 180 -20.08 -18.15 -5.82
N ALA A 181 -19.85 -17.04 -6.52
CA ALA A 181 -18.51 -16.47 -6.58
C ALA A 181 -18.06 -16.00 -5.17
N GLU A 182 -16.92 -16.49 -4.70
CA GLU A 182 -16.37 -16.14 -3.37
C GLU A 182 -16.11 -14.65 -3.24
N LYS A 183 -15.64 -13.99 -4.29
CA LYS A 183 -15.30 -12.56 -4.31
C LYS A 183 -15.70 -11.92 -5.63
N LYS A 184 -16.05 -10.64 -5.57
CA LYS A 184 -16.22 -9.82 -6.78
C LYS A 184 -14.89 -9.69 -7.50
N PHE A 185 -14.90 -9.92 -8.80
CA PHE A 185 -13.72 -9.72 -9.64
C PHE A 185 -13.39 -8.23 -9.71
N LYS A 186 -12.11 -7.89 -9.46
CA LYS A 186 -11.57 -6.54 -9.56
C LYS A 186 -10.30 -6.58 -10.40
N TYR A 187 -10.20 -5.66 -11.33
CA TYR A 187 -9.05 -5.55 -12.21
C TYR A 187 -8.63 -4.08 -12.34
N ILE A 188 -7.33 -3.82 -12.32
CA ILE A 188 -6.78 -2.49 -12.62
C ILE A 188 -6.06 -2.59 -13.97
N ASP A 189 -6.61 -1.92 -14.97
CA ASP A 189 -5.91 -1.72 -16.23
C ASP A 189 -4.98 -0.52 -16.16
N SER A 190 -3.74 -0.69 -16.59
CA SER A 190 -2.72 0.36 -16.69
C SER A 190 -2.33 0.67 -18.14
N SER A 191 -2.94 -0.02 -19.11
CA SER A 191 -2.68 0.16 -20.54
C SER A 191 -3.57 1.21 -21.18
N GLY A 192 -4.65 1.62 -20.51
CA GLY A 192 -5.65 2.54 -21.03
C GLY A 192 -6.67 1.88 -21.94
N SER A 193 -6.85 0.55 -21.81
CA SER A 193 -7.83 -0.22 -22.58
C SER A 193 -9.27 0.22 -22.28
N ASP A 194 -10.15 0.00 -23.25
CA ASP A 194 -11.59 0.14 -23.05
C ASP A 194 -12.12 -1.04 -22.25
N LEU A 195 -12.53 -0.77 -21.01
CA LEU A 195 -13.05 -1.79 -20.09
C LEU A 195 -14.54 -2.11 -20.32
N SER A 196 -15.23 -1.44 -21.23
CA SER A 196 -16.65 -1.69 -21.56
C SER A 196 -16.83 -3.04 -22.27
N ASN A 197 -15.81 -3.54 -22.93
CA ASN A 197 -15.82 -4.75 -23.73
C ASN A 197 -15.32 -6.02 -23.01
N ILE A 198 -15.27 -6.00 -21.68
CA ILE A 198 -14.84 -7.16 -20.89
C ILE A 198 -15.83 -8.33 -21.07
N LYS A 199 -15.35 -9.43 -21.60
CA LYS A 199 -16.12 -10.66 -21.74
C LYS A 199 -15.81 -11.59 -20.57
N LYS A 200 -16.87 -12.09 -19.95
CA LYS A 200 -16.78 -13.06 -18.87
C LYS A 200 -16.92 -14.47 -19.45
N LYS A 201 -16.04 -15.37 -19.08
CA LYS A 201 -16.11 -16.78 -19.44
C LYS A 201 -16.00 -17.62 -18.17
N VAL A 202 -17.01 -18.43 -17.91
CA VAL A 202 -16.97 -19.42 -16.82
C VAL A 202 -16.41 -20.72 -17.38
N LYS A 203 -15.42 -21.25 -16.69
CA LYS A 203 -14.95 -22.63 -16.89
C LYS A 203 -15.32 -23.40 -15.63
N MET A 204 -16.10 -24.45 -15.81
CA MET A 204 -16.50 -25.31 -14.70
C MET A 204 -15.71 -26.63 -14.78
N LYS A 205 -15.40 -27.20 -13.63
CA LYS A 205 -14.91 -28.57 -13.55
C LYS A 205 -16.04 -29.51 -13.97
N GLU A 206 -15.73 -30.43 -14.85
CA GLU A 206 -16.62 -31.54 -15.18
C GLU A 206 -16.44 -32.65 -14.14
N ASN A 207 -17.51 -33.44 -13.89
CA ASN A 207 -17.50 -34.61 -13.01
C ASN A 207 -17.14 -34.31 -11.54
N ILE A 208 -17.80 -33.33 -10.94
CA ILE A 208 -17.67 -33.03 -9.52
C ILE A 208 -18.28 -34.19 -8.70
N SER A 209 -17.54 -34.68 -7.72
CA SER A 209 -17.98 -35.78 -6.81
C SER A 209 -17.85 -35.31 -5.34
N ALA A 210 -18.82 -35.71 -4.53
CA ALA A 210 -18.74 -35.50 -3.07
C ALA A 210 -17.60 -36.36 -2.45
N PRO A 211 -17.01 -35.91 -1.31
CA PRO A 211 -17.28 -34.61 -0.62
C PRO A 211 -16.63 -33.41 -1.29
N ILE A 212 -17.32 -32.27 -1.30
CA ILE A 212 -16.82 -31.02 -1.85
C ILE A 212 -16.49 -30.10 -0.69
N LYS A 213 -15.31 -29.49 -0.71
CA LYS A 213 -14.93 -28.48 0.29
C LYS A 213 -15.17 -27.07 -0.23
N LYS A 214 -15.52 -26.15 0.67
CA LYS A 214 -15.68 -24.75 0.32
C LYS A 214 -14.39 -24.22 -0.30
N GLY A 215 -14.48 -23.65 -1.52
CA GLY A 215 -13.34 -23.10 -2.27
C GLY A 215 -12.73 -24.06 -3.31
N GLU A 216 -13.29 -25.26 -3.51
CA GLU A 216 -12.90 -26.19 -4.58
C GLU A 216 -13.60 -25.88 -5.92
#